data_62de0fb864dbd6dbc6551f1a4f25da09
#
_entry.id   62de0fb864dbd6dbc6551f1a4f25da09
#
_cell.length_a   1.000
_cell.length_b   1.000
_cell.length_c   1.000
_cell.angle_alpha   90.00
_cell.angle_beta   90.00
_cell.angle_gamma   90.00
#
_symmetry.space_group_name_H-M   'P 1'
#
loop_
_entity.id
_entity.type
_entity.pdbx_description
1 polymer ?
#
loop_
_entity_poly.entity_id
_entity_poly.type
_entity_poly.pdbx_seq_one_letter_code
_entity_poly.pdbx_strand_id
1 'polypeptide(L)'
;KERLKLEKEIIARMPLDFIYTKQQALDILRERISDFKDEEFDALFADSAFEFIFKEGQMYLKNNFFENLIKTRLNYAQRYVDHTEDAGAKLLDETIAAMKEKGELSCRIHVKSSIWIDPAYEKEGKTVRVWLPVPKEYAQVEELQIISMSHEGMVNDNEVEQRCVYFEKPYKKGERFTVEYSFLNHMKYVPLDPSAVTDY
;
A
#
# COMPACT_ATOMS: atom_id res chain seq x y z
N LYS A 1 18.20 10.85 20.46
CA LYS A 1 19.25 10.04 19.81
C LYS A 1 18.65 8.96 18.89
N GLU A 2 17.60 8.24 19.32
CA GLU A 2 16.89 7.24 18.48
C GLU A 2 16.16 7.88 17.29
N ARG A 3 15.46 9.00 17.51
CA ARG A 3 14.81 9.76 16.45
C ARG A 3 15.80 10.15 15.33
N LEU A 4 16.99 10.61 15.67
CA LEU A 4 18.03 10.96 14.69
C LEU A 4 18.53 9.74 13.90
N LYS A 5 18.58 8.56 14.52
CA LYS A 5 18.92 7.31 13.81
C LYS A 5 17.85 6.97 12.79
N LEU A 6 16.58 7.04 13.18
CA LEU A 6 15.44 6.78 12.30
C LEU A 6 15.41 7.79 11.13
N GLU A 7 15.59 9.07 11.41
CA GLU A 7 15.66 10.11 10.36
C GLU A 7 16.80 9.84 9.37
N LYS A 8 17.97 9.41 9.86
CA LYS A 8 19.10 9.02 9.01
C LYS A 8 18.77 7.83 8.11
N GLU A 9 18.07 6.82 8.63
CA GLU A 9 17.64 5.66 7.86
C GLU A 9 16.60 6.05 6.80
N ILE A 10 15.65 6.92 7.15
CA ILE A 10 14.64 7.43 6.19
C ILE A 10 15.36 8.16 5.05
N ILE A 11 16.26 9.09 5.35
CA ILE A 11 17.03 9.84 4.34
C ILE A 11 17.86 8.89 3.46
N ALA A 12 18.46 7.85 4.03
CA ALA A 12 19.23 6.87 3.28
C ALA A 12 18.35 6.02 2.33
N ARG A 13 17.07 5.84 2.65
CA ARG A 13 16.11 5.09 1.82
C ARG A 13 15.45 5.93 0.73
N MET A 14 15.28 7.24 0.94
CA MET A 14 14.62 8.13 -0.03
C MET A 14 15.13 7.97 -1.47
N PRO A 15 16.45 7.84 -1.75
CA PRO A 15 16.94 7.64 -3.12
C PRO A 15 16.49 6.34 -3.80
N LEU A 16 16.02 5.35 -3.02
CA LEU A 16 15.49 4.10 -3.56
C LEU A 16 14.04 4.26 -4.04
N ASP A 17 13.32 5.22 -3.48
CA ASP A 17 11.94 5.52 -3.82
C ASP A 17 11.84 6.63 -4.88
N PHE A 18 12.78 7.57 -4.91
CA PHE A 18 12.82 8.70 -5.83
C PHE A 18 13.89 8.48 -6.90
N ILE A 19 13.49 7.84 -8.00
CA ILE A 19 14.41 7.29 -8.99
C ILE A 19 14.37 7.97 -10.36
N TYR A 20 13.26 8.65 -10.71
CA TYR A 20 13.09 9.24 -12.03
C TYR A 20 13.49 10.72 -12.04
N THR A 21 14.45 11.07 -12.88
CA THR A 21 14.73 12.49 -13.19
C THR A 21 13.53 13.13 -13.92
N LYS A 22 13.46 14.48 -13.93
CA LYS A 22 12.42 15.20 -14.71
C LYS A 22 12.38 14.71 -16.16
N GLN A 23 13.54 14.52 -16.80
CA GLN A 23 13.60 14.07 -18.20
C GLN A 23 13.04 12.67 -18.37
N GLN A 24 13.42 11.72 -17.52
CA GLN A 24 12.89 10.36 -17.55
C GLN A 24 11.36 10.33 -17.31
N ALA A 25 10.87 11.15 -16.40
CA ALA A 25 9.44 11.26 -16.17
C ALA A 25 8.69 11.83 -17.39
N LEU A 26 9.25 12.86 -18.04
CA LEU A 26 8.70 13.40 -19.28
C LEU A 26 8.65 12.34 -20.39
N ASP A 27 9.71 11.55 -20.54
CA ASP A 27 9.77 10.49 -21.56
C ASP A 27 8.70 9.42 -21.32
N ILE A 28 8.50 9.00 -20.06
CA ILE A 28 7.42 8.07 -19.66
C ILE A 28 6.04 8.67 -19.94
N LEU A 29 5.82 9.94 -19.62
CA LEU A 29 4.53 10.61 -19.84
C LEU A 29 4.20 10.73 -21.32
N ARG A 30 5.18 11.09 -22.17
CA ARG A 30 5.01 11.15 -23.63
C ARG A 30 4.73 9.80 -24.27
N GLU A 31 5.35 8.74 -23.73
CA GLU A 31 5.14 7.37 -24.21
C GLU A 31 3.76 6.85 -23.86
N ARG A 32 3.30 7.15 -22.62
CA ARG A 32 2.12 6.49 -22.04
C ARG A 32 0.84 7.32 -22.09
N ILE A 33 0.93 8.64 -22.25
CA ILE A 33 -0.24 9.53 -22.33
C ILE A 33 -0.36 10.08 -23.74
N SER A 34 -1.48 9.82 -24.41
CA SER A 34 -1.75 10.33 -25.74
C SER A 34 -1.70 11.87 -25.77
N ASP A 35 -0.99 12.42 -26.77
CA ASP A 35 -0.86 13.85 -26.98
C ASP A 35 -0.30 14.66 -25.78
N PHE A 36 0.52 14.01 -24.91
CA PHE A 36 1.13 14.69 -23.77
C PHE A 36 2.12 15.77 -24.23
N LYS A 37 1.99 16.95 -23.65
CA LYS A 37 2.86 18.10 -23.91
C LYS A 37 3.70 18.44 -22.68
N ASP A 38 4.91 18.91 -22.89
CA ASP A 38 5.85 19.22 -21.79
C ASP A 38 5.31 20.30 -20.85
N GLU A 39 4.53 21.25 -21.36
CA GLU A 39 3.90 22.31 -20.56
C GLU A 39 2.89 21.74 -19.55
N GLU A 40 2.31 20.58 -19.83
CA GLU A 40 1.42 19.89 -18.90
C GLU A 40 2.17 19.39 -17.65
N PHE A 41 3.45 19.04 -17.81
CA PHE A 41 4.28 18.65 -16.66
C PHE A 41 4.43 19.79 -15.66
N ASP A 42 4.69 21.00 -16.15
CA ASP A 42 4.88 22.16 -15.29
C ASP A 42 3.56 22.55 -14.59
N ALA A 43 2.41 22.40 -15.27
CA ALA A 43 1.10 22.59 -14.68
C ALA A 43 0.79 21.52 -13.59
N LEU A 44 1.07 20.27 -13.86
CA LEU A 44 0.93 19.16 -12.89
C LEU A 44 1.83 19.36 -11.67
N PHE A 45 3.06 19.82 -11.91
CA PHE A 45 3.99 20.15 -10.84
C PHE A 45 3.48 21.27 -9.95
N ALA A 46 2.96 22.36 -10.54
CA ALA A 46 2.35 23.48 -9.82
C ALA A 46 1.11 23.06 -9.03
N ASP A 47 0.33 22.07 -9.54
CA ASP A 47 -0.84 21.48 -8.88
C ASP A 47 -0.47 20.37 -7.87
N SER A 48 0.81 20.23 -7.52
CA SER A 48 1.29 19.22 -6.56
C SER A 48 0.90 17.78 -6.91
N ALA A 49 0.79 17.45 -8.20
CA ALA A 49 0.44 16.12 -8.66
C ALA A 49 1.57 15.10 -8.47
N PHE A 50 2.80 15.55 -8.24
CA PHE A 50 3.98 14.70 -8.12
C PHE A 50 4.65 14.80 -6.76
N GLU A 51 5.02 13.65 -6.19
CA GLU A 51 5.97 13.57 -5.09
C GLU A 51 7.39 13.59 -5.65
N PHE A 52 8.25 14.46 -5.11
CA PHE A 52 9.62 14.63 -5.57
C PHE A 52 10.57 15.02 -4.44
N ILE A 53 11.87 14.82 -4.69
CA ILE A 53 12.97 15.34 -3.86
C ILE A 53 14.01 16.03 -4.74
N PHE A 54 14.81 16.92 -4.14
CA PHE A 54 16.04 17.41 -4.74
C PHE A 54 17.25 16.67 -4.17
N LYS A 55 18.09 16.13 -5.04
CA LYS A 55 19.36 15.52 -4.69
C LYS A 55 20.44 16.12 -5.58
N GLU A 56 21.47 16.72 -4.98
CA GLU A 56 22.59 17.35 -5.70
C GLU A 56 22.14 18.39 -6.76
N GLY A 57 21.08 19.14 -6.44
CA GLY A 57 20.50 20.15 -7.34
C GLY A 57 19.62 19.61 -8.45
N GLN A 58 19.44 18.30 -8.55
CA GLN A 58 18.56 17.65 -9.53
C GLN A 58 17.28 17.14 -8.87
N MET A 59 16.15 17.33 -9.58
CA MET A 59 14.85 16.80 -9.15
C MET A 59 14.75 15.31 -9.48
N TYR A 60 14.20 14.55 -8.53
CA TYR A 60 13.81 13.15 -8.72
C TYR A 60 12.37 12.94 -8.28
N LEU A 61 11.59 12.31 -9.14
CA LEU A 61 10.20 11.92 -8.88
C LEU A 61 10.17 10.50 -8.27
N LYS A 62 9.10 10.25 -7.54
CA LYS A 62 8.85 8.95 -6.90
C LYS A 62 8.63 7.85 -7.95
N ASN A 63 9.00 6.63 -7.61
CA ASN A 63 8.93 5.47 -8.49
C ASN A 63 7.52 5.14 -9.00
N ASN A 64 6.46 5.52 -8.25
CA ASN A 64 5.06 5.31 -8.60
C ASN A 64 4.34 6.60 -9.08
N PHE A 65 5.09 7.62 -9.54
CA PHE A 65 4.52 8.91 -9.95
C PHE A 65 3.46 8.77 -11.06
N PHE A 66 3.70 7.87 -12.00
CA PHE A 66 2.81 7.65 -13.14
C PHE A 66 1.49 6.97 -12.69
N GLU A 67 1.59 5.91 -11.91
CA GLU A 67 0.44 5.19 -11.36
C GLU A 67 -0.43 6.10 -10.47
N ASN A 68 0.22 6.98 -9.69
CA ASN A 68 -0.49 7.97 -8.88
C ASN A 68 -1.19 9.01 -9.77
N LEU A 69 -0.54 9.47 -10.84
CA LEU A 69 -1.12 10.43 -11.78
C LEU A 69 -2.42 9.89 -12.39
N ILE A 70 -2.38 8.71 -13.00
CA ILE A 70 -3.57 8.14 -13.66
C ILE A 70 -4.68 7.78 -12.68
N LYS A 71 -4.36 7.45 -11.41
CA LYS A 71 -5.37 7.18 -10.37
C LYS A 71 -6.02 8.45 -9.82
N THR A 72 -5.32 9.57 -9.81
CA THR A 72 -5.80 10.81 -9.18
C THR A 72 -6.27 11.88 -10.18
N ARG A 73 -5.95 11.73 -11.46
CA ARG A 73 -6.28 12.70 -12.52
C ARG A 73 -6.99 12.00 -13.68
N LEU A 74 -8.31 12.03 -13.66
CA LEU A 74 -9.17 11.33 -14.62
C LEU A 74 -8.87 11.68 -16.09
N ASN A 75 -8.57 12.95 -16.39
CA ASN A 75 -8.22 13.40 -17.74
C ASN A 75 -6.95 12.72 -18.28
N TYR A 76 -5.97 12.40 -17.43
CA TYR A 76 -4.78 11.65 -17.82
C TYR A 76 -5.07 10.15 -17.92
N ALA A 77 -5.89 9.61 -17.02
CA ALA A 77 -6.35 8.23 -17.09
C ALA A 77 -7.06 7.92 -18.41
N GLN A 78 -7.89 8.84 -18.92
CA GLN A 78 -8.60 8.69 -20.19
C GLN A 78 -7.69 8.75 -21.43
N ARG A 79 -6.51 9.38 -21.30
CA ARG A 79 -5.50 9.50 -22.36
C ARG A 79 -4.42 8.43 -22.26
N TYR A 80 -4.46 7.58 -21.25
CA TYR A 80 -3.50 6.50 -21.09
C TYR A 80 -3.64 5.49 -22.23
N VAL A 81 -2.54 5.20 -22.93
CA VAL A 81 -2.56 4.40 -24.16
C VAL A 81 -2.67 2.88 -23.90
N ASP A 82 -2.26 2.42 -22.73
CA ASP A 82 -2.38 1.03 -22.33
C ASP A 82 -3.70 0.81 -21.60
N HIS A 83 -4.70 0.37 -22.33
CA HIS A 83 -6.03 0.06 -21.82
C HIS A 83 -6.16 -1.40 -21.31
N THR A 84 -5.09 -2.00 -20.80
CA THR A 84 -5.22 -3.29 -20.11
C THR A 84 -6.21 -3.12 -18.96
N GLU A 85 -7.29 -3.90 -19.00
CA GLU A 85 -8.29 -3.89 -17.93
C GLU A 85 -7.60 -4.20 -16.60
N ASP A 86 -7.55 -3.21 -15.71
CA ASP A 86 -7.16 -3.44 -14.32
C ASP A 86 -8.32 -4.18 -13.63
N ALA A 87 -8.16 -5.49 -13.49
CA ALA A 87 -9.16 -6.34 -12.83
C ALA A 87 -9.44 -5.86 -11.38
N GLY A 88 -8.47 -5.24 -10.73
CA GLY A 88 -8.65 -4.65 -9.40
C GLY A 88 -9.53 -3.41 -9.43
N ALA A 89 -9.36 -2.51 -10.41
CA ALA A 89 -10.21 -1.34 -10.60
C ALA A 89 -11.64 -1.75 -10.93
N LYS A 90 -11.83 -2.72 -11.83
CA LYS A 90 -13.16 -3.26 -12.17
C LYS A 90 -13.87 -3.85 -10.96
N LEU A 91 -13.16 -4.67 -10.16
CA LEU A 91 -13.72 -5.25 -8.93
C LEU A 91 -14.11 -4.15 -7.92
N LEU A 92 -13.32 -3.08 -7.81
CA LEU A 92 -13.62 -1.94 -6.95
C LEU A 92 -14.90 -1.24 -7.39
N ASP A 93 -15.04 -0.94 -8.69
CA ASP A 93 -16.22 -0.27 -9.25
C ASP A 93 -17.49 -1.11 -9.07
N GLU A 94 -17.40 -2.41 -9.33
CA GLU A 94 -18.51 -3.35 -9.11
C GLU A 94 -18.90 -3.42 -7.61
N THR A 95 -17.91 -3.43 -6.72
CA THR A 95 -18.12 -3.41 -5.27
C THR A 95 -18.82 -2.13 -4.82
N ILE A 96 -18.34 -0.96 -5.29
CA ILE A 96 -18.95 0.34 -4.97
C ILE A 96 -20.39 0.40 -5.51
N ALA A 97 -20.63 -0.04 -6.73
CA ALA A 97 -21.97 -0.06 -7.32
C ALA A 97 -22.93 -0.93 -6.48
N ALA A 98 -22.52 -2.14 -6.13
CA ALA A 98 -23.29 -3.05 -5.29
C ALA A 98 -23.56 -2.46 -3.88
N MET A 99 -22.59 -1.81 -3.28
CA MET A 99 -22.77 -1.15 -1.98
C MET A 99 -23.74 0.04 -2.05
N LYS A 100 -23.69 0.83 -3.12
CA LYS A 100 -24.64 1.94 -3.34
C LYS A 100 -26.07 1.45 -3.50
N GLU A 101 -26.25 0.34 -4.23
CA GLU A 101 -27.58 -0.26 -4.48
C GLU A 101 -28.17 -0.90 -3.22
N LYS A 102 -27.36 -1.66 -2.46
CA LYS A 102 -27.81 -2.47 -1.35
C LYS A 102 -27.67 -1.81 0.02
N GLY A 103 -26.94 -0.72 0.10
CA GLY A 103 -26.57 -0.06 1.37
C GLY A 103 -25.45 -0.77 2.13
N GLU A 104 -25.15 -2.02 1.81
CA GLU A 104 -24.12 -2.84 2.45
C GLU A 104 -23.65 -3.96 1.53
N LEU A 105 -22.47 -4.49 1.81
CA LEU A 105 -21.93 -5.67 1.14
C LEU A 105 -21.05 -6.46 2.10
N SER A 106 -21.23 -7.78 2.13
CA SER A 106 -20.37 -8.67 2.93
C SER A 106 -19.62 -9.64 2.03
N CYS A 107 -18.36 -9.86 2.33
CA CYS A 107 -17.54 -10.88 1.71
C CYS A 107 -16.61 -11.55 2.73
N ARG A 108 -16.39 -12.86 2.56
CA ARG A 108 -15.38 -13.56 3.37
C ARG A 108 -14.02 -13.43 2.68
N ILE A 109 -13.07 -12.91 3.42
CA ILE A 109 -11.70 -12.73 2.97
C ILE A 109 -10.84 -13.81 3.61
N HIS A 110 -10.07 -14.52 2.80
CA HIS A 110 -9.08 -15.49 3.22
C HIS A 110 -7.70 -14.97 2.84
N VAL A 111 -6.80 -14.89 3.82
CA VAL A 111 -5.46 -14.33 3.67
C VAL A 111 -4.42 -15.34 4.13
N LYS A 112 -3.38 -15.50 3.31
CA LYS A 112 -2.15 -16.18 3.68
C LYS A 112 -0.99 -15.21 3.54
N SER A 113 -0.51 -14.69 4.66
CA SER A 113 0.60 -13.74 4.73
C SER A 113 1.89 -14.44 5.08
N SER A 114 2.97 -14.13 4.38
CA SER A 114 4.29 -14.73 4.60
C SER A 114 5.39 -13.70 4.54
N ILE A 115 6.41 -13.87 5.40
CA ILE A 115 7.64 -13.10 5.36
C ILE A 115 8.84 -14.06 5.47
N TRP A 116 9.93 -13.70 4.84
CA TRP A 116 11.21 -14.41 4.91
C TRP A 116 12.37 -13.42 4.90
N ILE A 117 13.54 -13.86 5.32
CA ILE A 117 14.76 -13.06 5.25
C ILE A 117 15.40 -13.30 3.88
N ASP A 118 15.83 -12.22 3.23
CA ASP A 118 16.58 -12.31 1.98
C ASP A 118 17.84 -13.16 2.20
N PRO A 119 18.14 -14.15 1.31
CA PRO A 119 19.30 -15.03 1.44
C PRO A 119 20.63 -14.32 1.70
N ALA A 120 20.80 -13.09 1.21
CA ALA A 120 22.00 -12.28 1.44
C ALA A 120 22.19 -11.84 2.90
N TYR A 121 21.11 -11.85 3.71
CA TYR A 121 21.12 -11.36 5.09
C TYR A 121 20.81 -12.46 6.13
N GLU A 122 20.63 -13.69 5.69
CA GLU A 122 20.35 -14.83 6.59
C GLU A 122 21.49 -15.06 7.58
N LYS A 123 21.14 -15.24 8.85
CA LYS A 123 22.06 -15.56 9.94
C LYS A 123 21.48 -16.73 10.74
N GLU A 124 21.84 -17.95 10.33
CA GLU A 124 21.38 -19.17 10.99
C GLU A 124 21.73 -19.21 12.48
N GLY A 125 20.81 -19.70 13.30
CA GLY A 125 20.95 -19.80 14.74
C GLY A 125 20.77 -18.50 15.54
N LYS A 126 20.66 -17.34 14.86
CA LYS A 126 20.32 -16.09 15.54
C LYS A 126 18.83 -16.03 15.83
N THR A 127 18.47 -15.53 17.01
CA THR A 127 17.07 -15.29 17.36
C THR A 127 16.48 -14.25 16.44
N VAL A 128 15.40 -14.61 15.76
CA VAL A 128 14.57 -13.68 14.99
C VAL A 128 13.27 -13.42 15.72
N ARG A 129 12.76 -12.21 15.55
CA ARG A 129 11.45 -11.78 16.02
C ARG A 129 10.67 -11.31 14.80
N VAL A 130 9.48 -11.86 14.63
CA VAL A 130 8.64 -11.61 13.46
C VAL A 130 7.25 -11.22 13.92
N TRP A 131 6.71 -10.14 13.32
CA TRP A 131 5.35 -9.68 13.53
C TRP A 131 4.63 -9.70 12.19
N LEU A 132 3.63 -10.57 12.06
CA LEU A 132 2.75 -10.60 10.89
C LEU A 132 1.43 -9.94 11.27
N PRO A 133 1.05 -8.82 10.64
CA PRO A 133 -0.19 -8.13 10.93
C PRO A 133 -1.40 -9.02 10.68
N VAL A 134 -2.38 -8.95 11.59
CA VAL A 134 -3.72 -9.52 11.41
C VAL A 134 -4.75 -8.46 11.77
N PRO A 135 -5.92 -8.44 11.13
CA PRO A 135 -6.91 -7.43 11.42
C PRO A 135 -7.45 -7.52 12.85
N LYS A 136 -7.97 -6.42 13.34
CA LYS A 136 -8.78 -6.37 14.57
C LYS A 136 -10.24 -6.64 14.20
N GLU A 137 -10.94 -7.34 15.06
CA GLU A 137 -12.39 -7.42 14.98
C GLU A 137 -12.96 -6.10 15.49
N TYR A 138 -13.33 -5.25 14.54
CA TYR A 138 -13.88 -3.92 14.78
C TYR A 138 -14.55 -3.39 13.52
N ALA A 139 -15.61 -2.60 13.67
CA ALA A 139 -16.37 -1.99 12.59
C ALA A 139 -16.84 -3.01 11.53
N GLN A 140 -16.06 -3.17 10.46
CA GLN A 140 -16.43 -4.03 9.34
C GLN A 140 -15.76 -5.41 9.36
N VAL A 141 -14.90 -5.70 10.34
CA VAL A 141 -14.20 -7.00 10.46
C VAL A 141 -14.86 -7.84 11.53
N GLU A 142 -15.48 -8.93 11.11
CA GLU A 142 -16.21 -9.86 11.98
C GLU A 142 -15.70 -11.30 11.79
N GLU A 143 -15.93 -12.16 12.74
CA GLU A 143 -15.64 -13.59 12.68
C GLU A 143 -14.19 -13.91 12.26
N LEU A 144 -13.21 -13.20 12.83
CA LEU A 144 -11.81 -13.49 12.54
C LEU A 144 -11.40 -14.85 13.11
N GLN A 145 -10.83 -15.69 12.25
CA GLN A 145 -10.30 -17.00 12.59
C GLN A 145 -8.86 -17.13 12.10
N ILE A 146 -7.94 -17.44 13.02
CA ILE A 146 -6.59 -17.89 12.66
C ILE A 146 -6.67 -19.35 12.28
N ILE A 147 -6.39 -19.67 11.02
CA ILE A 147 -6.50 -21.02 10.44
C ILE A 147 -5.22 -21.81 10.71
N SER A 148 -4.08 -21.20 10.43
CA SER A 148 -2.78 -21.85 10.64
C SER A 148 -1.66 -20.83 10.87
N MET A 149 -0.63 -21.30 11.56
CA MET A 149 0.64 -20.61 11.75
C MET A 149 1.78 -21.57 11.43
N SER A 150 2.82 -21.08 10.75
CA SER A 150 3.97 -21.91 10.35
C SER A 150 4.83 -22.40 11.52
N HIS A 151 4.78 -21.71 12.65
CA HIS A 151 5.55 -21.96 13.85
C HIS A 151 4.70 -21.69 15.08
N GLU A 152 5.17 -22.17 16.23
CA GLU A 152 4.62 -21.74 17.50
C GLU A 152 4.78 -20.23 17.65
N GLY A 153 3.68 -19.54 17.96
CA GLY A 153 3.62 -18.08 18.03
C GLY A 153 2.46 -17.61 18.87
N MET A 154 2.48 -16.34 19.22
CA MET A 154 1.46 -15.69 20.02
C MET A 154 0.60 -14.77 19.15
N VAL A 155 -0.71 -14.94 19.20
CA VAL A 155 -1.66 -14.00 18.62
C VAL A 155 -1.93 -12.91 19.66
N ASN A 156 -1.65 -11.65 19.32
CA ASN A 156 -1.92 -10.53 20.23
C ASN A 156 -3.43 -10.33 20.43
N ASP A 157 -3.77 -9.79 21.59
CA ASP A 157 -5.13 -9.43 21.93
C ASP A 157 -5.74 -8.46 20.91
N ASN A 158 -7.07 -8.47 20.81
CA ASN A 158 -7.82 -7.56 19.95
C ASN A 158 -7.71 -6.09 20.40
N GLU A 159 -7.44 -5.83 21.66
CA GLU A 159 -7.36 -4.48 22.24
C GLU A 159 -6.07 -3.74 21.89
N VAL A 160 -5.00 -4.43 21.47
CA VAL A 160 -3.75 -3.75 21.09
C VAL A 160 -3.94 -2.89 19.83
N GLU A 161 -3.25 -1.76 19.75
CA GLU A 161 -3.38 -0.83 18.62
C GLU A 161 -3.06 -1.50 17.26
N GLN A 162 -1.98 -2.27 17.21
CA GLN A 162 -1.54 -2.99 16.02
C GLN A 162 -1.49 -4.49 16.29
N ARG A 163 -2.61 -5.17 16.02
CA ARG A 163 -2.72 -6.62 16.23
C ARG A 163 -1.85 -7.38 15.25
N CYS A 164 -1.13 -8.38 15.75
CA CYS A 164 -0.25 -9.23 14.95
C CYS A 164 -0.15 -10.64 15.54
N VAL A 165 0.38 -11.56 14.73
CA VAL A 165 0.96 -12.82 15.20
C VAL A 165 2.45 -12.59 15.40
N TYR A 166 2.94 -12.91 16.57
CA TYR A 166 4.34 -12.78 16.97
C TYR A 166 5.01 -14.14 17.02
N PHE A 167 6.19 -14.24 16.39
CA PHE A 167 7.08 -15.40 16.47
C PHE A 167 8.44 -14.99 17.02
N GLU A 168 9.01 -15.81 17.89
CA GLU A 168 10.38 -15.65 18.37
C GLU A 168 11.06 -17.01 18.44
N LYS A 169 12.14 -17.20 17.67
CA LYS A 169 12.89 -18.46 17.64
C LYS A 169 14.27 -18.30 17.02
N PRO A 170 15.20 -19.26 17.22
CA PRO A 170 16.41 -19.36 16.41
C PRO A 170 16.05 -19.57 14.93
N TYR A 171 16.63 -18.75 14.05
CA TYR A 171 16.40 -18.80 12.61
C TYR A 171 17.06 -20.01 11.97
N LYS A 172 16.35 -20.64 11.05
CA LYS A 172 16.89 -21.66 10.15
C LYS A 172 16.91 -21.13 8.73
N LYS A 173 17.97 -21.43 7.99
CA LYS A 173 18.15 -20.96 6.62
C LYS A 173 16.98 -21.33 5.71
N GLY A 174 16.49 -20.39 4.92
CA GLY A 174 15.36 -20.57 4.00
C GLY A 174 13.98 -20.63 4.66
N GLU A 175 13.89 -20.35 5.95
CA GLU A 175 12.65 -20.41 6.71
C GLU A 175 11.68 -19.28 6.32
N ARG A 176 10.39 -19.61 6.25
CA ARG A 176 9.30 -18.66 6.03
C ARG A 176 8.38 -18.64 7.22
N PHE A 177 8.02 -17.44 7.66
CA PHE A 177 7.01 -17.25 8.70
C PHE A 177 5.69 -16.92 8.01
N THR A 178 4.67 -17.69 8.30
CA THR A 178 3.36 -17.59 7.64
C THR A 178 2.26 -17.61 8.67
N VAL A 179 1.27 -16.76 8.47
CA VAL A 179 -0.04 -16.83 9.13
C VAL A 179 -1.12 -16.91 8.07
N GLU A 180 -2.10 -17.78 8.31
CA GLU A 180 -3.29 -17.94 7.47
C GLU A 180 -4.51 -17.69 8.33
N TYR A 181 -5.39 -16.81 7.85
CA TYR A 181 -6.59 -16.41 8.56
C TYR A 181 -7.73 -16.07 7.60
N SER A 182 -8.95 -16.09 8.12
CA SER A 182 -10.12 -15.59 7.39
C SER A 182 -10.98 -14.71 8.29
N PHE A 183 -11.74 -13.82 7.66
CA PHE A 183 -12.70 -12.97 8.35
C PHE A 183 -13.84 -12.59 7.42
N LEU A 184 -14.98 -12.22 8.00
CA LEU A 184 -16.06 -11.59 7.29
C LEU A 184 -15.81 -10.09 7.23
N ASN A 185 -15.74 -9.54 6.02
CA ASN A 185 -15.66 -8.10 5.80
C ASN A 185 -17.07 -7.59 5.48
N HIS A 186 -17.70 -6.94 6.47
CA HIS A 186 -19.06 -6.40 6.37
C HIS A 186 -18.99 -4.89 6.18
N MET A 187 -19.08 -4.46 4.94
CA MET A 187 -18.95 -3.06 4.52
C MET A 187 -20.31 -2.39 4.44
N LYS A 188 -20.49 -1.25 5.10
CA LYS A 188 -21.67 -0.41 4.98
C LYS A 188 -21.38 0.80 4.10
N TYR A 189 -22.28 1.10 3.20
CA TYR A 189 -22.21 2.32 2.40
C TYR A 189 -22.72 3.50 3.23
N VAL A 190 -21.83 4.45 3.47
CA VAL A 190 -22.17 5.70 4.16
C VAL A 190 -22.06 6.84 3.16
N PRO A 191 -23.19 7.40 2.67
CA PRO A 191 -23.15 8.56 1.80
C PRO A 191 -22.55 9.75 2.58
N LEU A 192 -21.62 10.46 1.94
CA LEU A 192 -21.07 11.69 2.51
C LEU A 192 -22.10 12.81 2.35
N ASP A 193 -22.46 13.45 3.44
CA ASP A 193 -23.25 14.67 3.45
C ASP A 193 -22.35 15.87 3.74
N PRO A 194 -22.00 16.69 2.72
CA PRO A 194 -21.14 17.85 2.93
C PRO A 194 -21.72 18.88 3.92
N SER A 195 -23.06 18.91 4.08
CA SER A 195 -23.72 19.83 5.01
C SER A 195 -23.58 19.43 6.49
N ALA A 196 -23.23 18.15 6.72
CA ALA A 196 -22.99 17.63 8.07
C ALA A 196 -21.53 17.82 8.54
N VAL A 197 -20.65 18.34 7.67
CA VAL A 197 -19.25 18.63 8.02
C VAL A 197 -19.22 19.91 8.86
N THR A 198 -18.74 19.80 10.09
CA THR A 198 -18.51 20.96 10.96
C THR A 198 -17.03 21.32 10.94
N ASP A 199 -16.72 22.63 10.92
CA ASP A 199 -15.35 23.10 11.10
C ASP A 199 -14.83 22.70 12.50
N TYR A 200 -13.57 22.28 12.55
CA TYR A 200 -12.85 21.99 13.80
C TYR A 200 -12.28 23.28 14.37
#